data_2fed3b87e4775614cc9a695a3197f8f9
#
_entry.id   2fed3b87e4775614cc9a695a3197f8f9
#
_cell.length_a   1.000
_cell.length_b   1.000
_cell.length_c   1.000
_cell.angle_alpha   90.00
_cell.angle_beta   90.00
_cell.angle_gamma   90.00
#
_symmetry.space_group_name_H-M   'P 1'
#
loop_
_entity.id
_entity.type
_entity.pdbx_description
1 polymer ?
#
loop_
_entity_poly.entity_id
_entity_poly.type
_entity_poly.pdbx_seq_one_letter_code
_entity_poly.pdbx_strand_id
1 'polypeptide(L)'
;MKVTKQSFVFTLLNLLSFIPDALMLKLQYFYKVHRWPDIFSHPRFTESMLWYKLYYRNNEMLECTDKYKVREFVQKRLKNDAGKYLNELYQVCDNAHEIDFDSLPNQFVIKTTDGGNGNNVILCKDKDKFNTTEVISEVNSWRNKHYEKASKEWAQL
;
A
#
# COMPACT_ATOMS: atom_id res chain seq x y z
N MET A 1 -21.11 -13.09 9.37
CA MET A 1 -19.90 -12.26 9.19
C MET A 1 -18.68 -13.18 9.29
N LYS A 2 -18.09 -13.59 8.16
CA LYS A 2 -16.89 -14.45 8.17
C LYS A 2 -15.70 -13.57 8.54
N VAL A 3 -15.23 -13.68 9.77
CA VAL A 3 -13.93 -13.10 10.18
C VAL A 3 -12.86 -13.83 9.37
N THR A 4 -12.27 -13.16 8.40
CA THR A 4 -11.18 -13.72 7.63
C THR A 4 -9.94 -13.87 8.53
N LYS A 5 -9.09 -14.89 8.29
CA LYS A 5 -7.83 -15.07 9.03
C LYS A 5 -6.99 -13.78 9.10
N GLN A 6 -7.05 -12.94 8.06
CA GLN A 6 -6.40 -11.63 8.02
C GLN A 6 -6.95 -10.67 9.09
N SER A 7 -8.27 -10.57 9.24
CA SER A 7 -8.89 -9.69 10.25
C SER A 7 -8.47 -10.03 11.67
N PHE A 8 -8.35 -11.34 11.99
CA PHE A 8 -7.90 -11.79 13.31
C PHE A 8 -6.43 -11.41 13.56
N VAL A 9 -5.56 -11.61 12.58
CA VAL A 9 -4.13 -11.25 12.70
C VAL A 9 -3.95 -9.74 12.90
N PHE A 10 -4.69 -8.89 12.16
CA PHE A 10 -4.64 -7.44 12.35
C PHE A 10 -5.16 -7.00 13.72
N THR A 11 -6.22 -7.61 14.23
CA THR A 11 -6.72 -7.31 15.57
C THR A 11 -5.67 -7.67 16.64
N LEU A 12 -5.02 -8.82 16.50
CA LEU A 12 -3.94 -9.23 17.40
C LEU A 12 -2.73 -8.29 17.32
N LEU A 13 -2.31 -7.89 16.12
CA LEU A 13 -1.21 -6.93 15.94
C LEU A 13 -1.53 -5.56 16.53
N ASN A 14 -2.78 -5.10 16.42
CA ASN A 14 -3.22 -3.85 17.05
C ASN A 14 -3.21 -3.94 18.58
N LEU A 15 -3.63 -5.07 19.16
CA LEU A 15 -3.53 -5.32 20.60
C LEU A 15 -2.07 -5.32 21.09
N LEU A 16 -1.14 -5.73 20.23
CA LEU A 16 0.30 -5.76 20.51
C LEU A 16 1.03 -4.48 20.09
N SER A 17 0.31 -3.41 19.74
CA SER A 17 0.89 -2.14 19.27
C SER A 17 1.79 -1.43 20.29
N PHE A 18 1.66 -1.75 21.59
CA PHE A 18 2.53 -1.26 22.66
C PHE A 18 3.96 -1.83 22.60
N ILE A 19 4.18 -2.93 21.87
CA ILE A 19 5.50 -3.53 21.72
C ILE A 19 6.38 -2.62 20.84
N PRO A 20 7.63 -2.31 21.25
CA PRO A 20 8.55 -1.54 20.44
C PRO A 20 8.75 -2.17 19.05
N ASP A 21 8.82 -1.34 18.01
CA ASP A 21 8.88 -1.79 16.62
C ASP A 21 10.01 -2.77 16.33
N ALA A 22 11.19 -2.52 16.89
CA ALA A 22 12.34 -3.42 16.75
C ALA A 22 12.05 -4.82 17.29
N LEU A 23 11.37 -4.93 18.43
CA LEU A 23 11.02 -6.21 19.02
C LEU A 23 9.89 -6.88 18.23
N MET A 24 8.88 -6.13 17.81
CA MET A 24 7.78 -6.65 16.99
C MET A 24 8.28 -7.23 15.67
N LEU A 25 9.17 -6.51 14.97
CA LEU A 25 9.75 -6.99 13.71
C LEU A 25 10.63 -8.23 13.92
N LYS A 26 11.40 -8.31 15.02
CA LYS A 26 12.17 -9.51 15.36
C LYS A 26 11.26 -10.72 15.60
N LEU A 27 10.16 -10.52 16.33
CA LEU A 27 9.17 -11.58 16.59
C LEU A 27 8.49 -12.05 15.31
N GLN A 28 8.08 -11.13 14.43
CA GLN A 28 7.50 -11.46 13.14
C GLN A 28 8.48 -12.21 12.23
N TYR A 29 9.75 -11.80 12.24
CA TYR A 29 10.80 -12.50 11.51
C TYR A 29 11.01 -13.90 12.06
N PHE A 30 11.13 -14.04 13.38
CA PHE A 30 11.28 -15.35 14.02
C PHE A 30 10.12 -16.29 13.68
N TYR A 31 8.89 -15.79 13.72
CA TYR A 31 7.70 -16.57 13.37
C TYR A 31 7.73 -17.08 11.92
N LYS A 32 8.19 -16.24 10.97
CA LYS A 32 8.22 -16.60 9.54
C LYS A 32 9.43 -17.43 9.14
N VAL A 33 10.59 -17.16 9.73
CA VAL A 33 11.89 -17.72 9.30
C VAL A 33 12.41 -18.78 10.27
N HIS A 34 11.75 -18.95 11.43
CA HIS A 34 12.11 -19.87 12.51
C HIS A 34 13.53 -19.67 13.04
N ARG A 35 14.04 -18.44 12.98
CA ARG A 35 15.36 -18.03 13.46
C ARG A 35 15.33 -16.60 13.96
N TRP A 36 16.07 -16.33 15.05
CA TRP A 36 16.24 -14.99 15.57
C TRP A 36 17.11 -14.15 14.63
N PRO A 37 16.67 -12.91 14.22
CA PRO A 37 17.43 -12.09 13.30
C PRO A 37 18.61 -11.39 13.97
N ASP A 38 19.75 -11.32 13.28
CA ASP A 38 20.83 -10.42 13.59
C ASP A 38 20.70 -9.14 12.76
N ILE A 39 20.18 -8.08 13.40
CA ILE A 39 19.93 -6.81 12.71
C ILE A 39 21.22 -5.97 12.60
N PHE A 40 22.22 -6.21 13.42
CA PHE A 40 23.42 -5.36 13.46
C PHE A 40 24.49 -5.80 12.48
N SER A 41 24.79 -7.07 12.41
CA SER A 41 25.78 -7.58 11.45
C SER A 41 25.19 -7.86 10.06
N HIS A 42 23.85 -7.92 9.95
CA HIS A 42 23.06 -8.15 8.71
C HIS A 42 23.65 -9.23 7.77
N PRO A 43 23.96 -10.42 8.25
CA PRO A 43 24.62 -11.45 7.46
C PRO A 43 23.76 -11.96 6.29
N ARG A 44 22.47 -11.62 6.26
CA ARG A 44 21.52 -12.05 5.24
C ARG A 44 20.68 -10.89 4.71
N PHE A 45 20.27 -10.99 3.44
CA PHE A 45 19.44 -9.99 2.78
C PHE A 45 18.16 -9.65 3.58
N THR A 46 17.48 -10.67 4.13
CA THR A 46 16.25 -10.46 4.92
C THR A 46 16.51 -9.69 6.22
N GLU A 47 17.66 -9.84 6.84
CA GLU A 47 18.08 -9.12 8.03
C GLU A 47 18.48 -7.67 7.69
N SER A 48 19.14 -7.48 6.55
CA SER A 48 19.38 -6.14 6.01
C SER A 48 18.07 -5.39 5.76
N MET A 49 17.06 -6.07 5.22
CA MET A 49 15.72 -5.46 5.02
C MET A 49 15.04 -5.07 6.34
N LEU A 50 15.24 -5.83 7.44
CA LEU A 50 14.76 -5.42 8.77
C LEU A 50 15.47 -4.17 9.27
N TRP A 51 16.78 -4.08 9.04
CA TRP A 51 17.56 -2.89 9.38
C TRP A 51 17.05 -1.67 8.62
N TYR A 52 16.82 -1.80 7.31
CA TYR A 52 16.25 -0.72 6.49
C TYR A 52 14.87 -0.28 7.01
N LYS A 53 14.00 -1.20 7.35
CA LYS A 53 12.68 -0.88 7.93
C LYS A 53 12.78 -0.10 9.23
N LEU A 54 13.78 -0.41 10.08
CA LEU A 54 13.91 0.22 11.41
C LEU A 54 14.63 1.55 11.37
N TYR A 55 15.68 1.66 10.57
CA TYR A 55 16.66 2.75 10.72
C TYR A 55 16.80 3.64 9.49
N TYR A 56 16.57 3.11 8.30
CA TYR A 56 16.71 3.91 7.09
C TYR A 56 15.50 4.84 6.93
N ARG A 57 15.79 6.14 6.77
CA ARG A 57 14.78 7.17 6.52
C ARG A 57 15.25 8.03 5.36
N ASN A 58 14.42 8.12 4.33
CA ASN A 58 14.64 8.96 3.18
C ASN A 58 13.29 9.52 2.73
N ASN A 59 13.21 10.84 2.56
CA ASN A 59 11.97 11.50 2.15
C ASN A 59 11.47 11.00 0.78
N GLU A 60 12.36 10.64 -0.13
CA GLU A 60 11.99 10.05 -1.43
C GLU A 60 11.23 8.73 -1.28
N MET A 61 11.40 7.98 -0.16
CA MET A 61 10.65 6.75 0.07
C MET A 61 9.15 7.01 0.20
N LEU A 62 8.75 8.08 0.88
CA LEU A 62 7.34 8.46 1.03
C LEU A 62 6.73 8.81 -0.33
N GLU A 63 7.45 9.57 -1.15
CA GLU A 63 7.01 9.91 -2.50
C GLU A 63 6.88 8.66 -3.38
N CYS A 64 7.83 7.72 -3.27
CA CYS A 64 7.85 6.48 -4.06
C CYS A 64 6.80 5.45 -3.62
N THR A 65 6.31 5.49 -2.38
CA THR A 65 5.24 4.57 -1.92
C THR A 65 3.85 5.02 -2.33
N ASP A 66 3.65 6.32 -2.52
CA ASP A 66 2.39 6.87 -3.05
C ASP A 66 2.32 6.68 -4.58
N LYS A 67 1.27 5.98 -5.06
CA LYS A 67 1.11 5.62 -6.48
C LYS A 67 0.88 6.82 -7.40
N TYR A 68 0.47 7.96 -6.85
CA TYR A 68 0.32 9.20 -7.59
C TYR A 68 1.62 10.01 -7.56
N LYS A 69 2.20 10.24 -6.37
CA LYS A 69 3.44 11.02 -6.21
C LYS A 69 4.65 10.39 -6.90
N VAL A 70 4.74 9.07 -6.92
CA VAL A 70 5.82 8.37 -7.64
C VAL A 70 5.88 8.72 -9.13
N ARG A 71 4.78 9.15 -9.73
CA ARG A 71 4.75 9.58 -11.14
C ARG A 71 5.61 10.82 -11.36
N GLU A 72 5.59 11.79 -10.43
CA GLU A 72 6.46 12.96 -10.49
C GLU A 72 7.93 12.58 -10.33
N PHE A 73 8.22 11.66 -9.41
CA PHE A 73 9.57 11.12 -9.23
C PHE A 73 10.09 10.49 -10.54
N VAL A 74 9.28 9.66 -11.19
CA VAL A 74 9.62 9.02 -12.48
C VAL A 74 9.81 10.08 -13.57
N GLN A 75 8.94 11.08 -13.65
CA GLN A 75 9.04 12.17 -14.60
C GLN A 75 10.33 12.99 -14.43
N LYS A 76 10.69 13.32 -13.18
CA LYS A 76 11.93 14.03 -12.86
C LYS A 76 13.17 13.23 -13.27
N ARG A 77 13.17 11.91 -13.09
CA ARG A 77 14.32 11.02 -13.38
C ARG A 77 14.45 10.65 -14.86
N LEU A 78 13.33 10.34 -15.52
CA LEU A 78 13.32 9.83 -16.91
C LEU A 78 12.98 10.89 -17.95
N LYS A 79 12.53 12.09 -17.52
CA LYS A 79 12.20 13.21 -18.42
C LYS A 79 11.30 12.76 -19.59
N ASN A 80 11.80 12.88 -20.83
CA ASN A 80 11.04 12.56 -22.05
C ASN A 80 10.68 11.07 -22.18
N ASP A 81 11.39 10.19 -21.51
CA ASP A 81 11.13 8.74 -21.53
C ASP A 81 10.10 8.28 -20.50
N ALA A 82 9.70 9.16 -19.58
CA ALA A 82 8.77 8.81 -18.49
C ALA A 82 7.45 8.20 -18.99
N GLY A 83 6.91 8.71 -20.11
CA GLY A 83 5.67 8.21 -20.70
C GLY A 83 5.71 6.74 -21.15
N LYS A 84 6.92 6.18 -21.36
CA LYS A 84 7.07 4.75 -21.71
C LYS A 84 6.84 3.83 -20.51
N TYR A 85 6.96 4.35 -19.29
CA TYR A 85 6.93 3.58 -18.05
C TYR A 85 5.71 3.89 -17.17
N LEU A 86 5.01 4.98 -17.45
CA LEU A 86 3.83 5.40 -16.71
C LEU A 86 2.57 5.04 -17.47
N ASN A 87 1.68 4.30 -16.82
CA ASN A 87 0.34 4.06 -17.36
C ASN A 87 -0.42 5.37 -17.49
N GLU A 88 -1.40 5.41 -18.38
CA GLU A 88 -2.31 6.55 -18.50
C GLU A 88 -3.04 6.79 -17.18
N LEU A 89 -3.14 8.06 -16.80
CA LEU A 89 -3.83 8.53 -15.61
C LEU A 89 -5.05 9.32 -16.06
N TYR A 90 -6.23 8.78 -15.82
CA TYR A 90 -7.48 9.44 -16.23
C TYR A 90 -7.93 10.48 -15.21
N GLN A 91 -7.95 10.11 -13.93
CA GLN A 91 -8.44 10.98 -12.86
C GLN A 91 -7.67 10.76 -11.55
N VAL A 92 -7.64 11.80 -10.71
CA VAL A 92 -7.21 11.76 -9.31
C VAL A 92 -8.29 12.46 -8.50
N CYS A 93 -8.85 11.78 -7.52
CA CYS A 93 -9.96 12.28 -6.71
C CYS A 93 -9.67 12.05 -5.23
N ASP A 94 -10.04 13.00 -4.40
CA ASP A 94 -9.95 12.86 -2.95
C ASP A 94 -11.13 12.06 -2.37
N ASN A 95 -12.24 12.00 -3.11
CA ASN A 95 -13.45 11.30 -2.71
C ASN A 95 -14.00 10.47 -3.87
N ALA A 96 -14.53 9.28 -3.58
CA ALA A 96 -15.11 8.41 -4.59
C ALA A 96 -16.33 9.02 -5.31
N HIS A 97 -17.04 9.96 -4.68
CA HIS A 97 -18.17 10.67 -5.32
C HIS A 97 -17.73 11.67 -6.40
N GLU A 98 -16.46 12.02 -6.45
CA GLU A 98 -15.89 12.95 -7.45
C GLU A 98 -15.49 12.24 -8.73
N ILE A 99 -15.54 10.90 -8.76
CA ILE A 99 -15.18 10.12 -9.95
C ILE A 99 -16.21 10.37 -11.05
N ASP A 100 -15.78 10.97 -12.15
CA ASP A 100 -16.57 11.10 -13.36
C ASP A 100 -16.46 9.81 -14.20
N PHE A 101 -17.36 8.88 -13.92
CA PHE A 101 -17.41 7.60 -14.63
C PHE A 101 -17.72 7.77 -16.12
N ASP A 102 -18.41 8.82 -16.53
CA ASP A 102 -18.80 9.02 -17.93
C ASP A 102 -17.60 9.31 -18.82
N SER A 103 -16.62 10.04 -18.30
CA SER A 103 -15.37 10.36 -19.02
C SER A 103 -14.36 9.18 -19.07
N LEU A 104 -14.55 8.12 -18.28
CA LEU A 104 -13.63 6.99 -18.26
C LEU A 104 -13.83 6.07 -19.49
N PRO A 105 -12.75 5.41 -19.98
CA PRO A 105 -12.85 4.42 -21.05
C PRO A 105 -13.65 3.20 -20.62
N ASN A 106 -13.93 2.28 -21.57
CA ASN A 106 -14.69 1.06 -21.25
C ASN A 106 -13.98 0.14 -20.24
N GLN A 107 -12.65 0.19 -20.19
CA GLN A 107 -11.84 -0.60 -19.26
C GLN A 107 -10.92 0.33 -18.48
N PHE A 108 -10.97 0.25 -17.15
CA PHE A 108 -10.16 1.07 -16.26
C PHE A 108 -9.90 0.37 -14.91
N VAL A 109 -9.00 0.95 -14.13
CA VAL A 109 -8.68 0.49 -12.77
C VAL A 109 -8.81 1.64 -11.80
N ILE A 110 -9.56 1.42 -10.72
CA ILE A 110 -9.60 2.33 -9.56
C ILE A 110 -8.71 1.75 -8.48
N LYS A 111 -7.85 2.58 -7.88
CA LYS A 111 -6.98 2.17 -6.77
C LYS A 111 -6.71 3.35 -5.86
N THR A 112 -6.47 3.09 -4.57
CA THR A 112 -5.97 4.12 -3.65
C THR A 112 -4.51 4.44 -3.95
N THR A 113 -4.07 5.66 -3.63
CA THR A 113 -2.69 6.09 -3.81
C THR A 113 -1.76 5.42 -2.81
N ASP A 114 -2.22 5.19 -1.58
CA ASP A 114 -1.50 4.67 -0.42
C ASP A 114 -1.67 3.16 -0.17
N GLY A 115 -2.65 2.50 -0.82
CA GLY A 115 -2.97 1.09 -0.56
C GLY A 115 -1.88 0.10 -0.98
N GLY A 116 -1.58 -0.86 -0.11
CA GLY A 116 -0.68 -1.99 -0.35
C GLY A 116 -1.41 -3.32 -0.56
N ASN A 117 -0.65 -4.37 -0.93
CA ASN A 117 -1.10 -5.78 -0.98
C ASN A 117 -2.28 -6.10 -1.92
N GLY A 118 -2.63 -5.20 -2.85
CA GLY A 118 -3.71 -5.42 -3.83
C GLY A 118 -5.14 -5.38 -3.27
N ASN A 119 -5.33 -4.99 -2.02
CA ASN A 119 -6.64 -5.03 -1.37
C ASN A 119 -7.56 -3.86 -1.75
N ASN A 120 -6.99 -2.75 -2.21
CA ASN A 120 -7.71 -1.51 -2.54
C ASN A 120 -7.61 -1.25 -4.05
N VAL A 121 -8.10 -2.21 -4.85
CA VAL A 121 -8.07 -2.16 -6.31
C VAL A 121 -9.37 -2.72 -6.86
N ILE A 122 -10.03 -1.97 -7.73
CA ILE A 122 -11.19 -2.41 -8.51
C ILE A 122 -10.83 -2.38 -9.98
N LEU A 123 -11.07 -3.48 -10.67
CA LEU A 123 -10.85 -3.63 -12.10
C LEU A 123 -12.20 -3.59 -12.83
N CYS A 124 -12.44 -2.55 -13.62
CA CYS A 124 -13.54 -2.49 -14.56
C CYS A 124 -13.10 -3.11 -15.90
N LYS A 125 -13.74 -4.21 -16.29
CA LYS A 125 -13.50 -4.88 -17.58
C LYS A 125 -14.54 -4.49 -18.64
N ASP A 126 -15.69 -4.00 -18.20
CA ASP A 126 -16.84 -3.64 -19.05
C ASP A 126 -17.68 -2.59 -18.31
N LYS A 127 -17.64 -1.35 -18.79
CA LYS A 127 -18.31 -0.21 -18.16
C LYS A 127 -19.82 -0.34 -18.15
N ASP A 128 -20.41 -0.98 -19.17
CA ASP A 128 -21.86 -1.14 -19.27
C ASP A 128 -22.44 -2.07 -18.19
N LYS A 129 -21.59 -2.93 -17.61
CA LYS A 129 -21.93 -3.85 -16.53
C LYS A 129 -21.44 -3.37 -15.15
N PHE A 130 -20.89 -2.17 -15.08
CA PHE A 130 -20.25 -1.67 -13.88
C PHE A 130 -21.20 -0.93 -12.96
N ASN A 131 -21.40 -1.43 -11.74
CA ASN A 131 -22.26 -0.80 -10.74
C ASN A 131 -21.52 0.33 -10.00
N THR A 132 -21.67 1.56 -10.48
CA THR A 132 -21.01 2.74 -9.94
C THR A 132 -21.36 3.00 -8.48
N THR A 133 -22.63 2.78 -8.07
CA THR A 133 -23.09 3.02 -6.68
C THR A 133 -22.40 2.06 -5.69
N GLU A 134 -22.29 0.79 -6.04
CA GLU A 134 -21.61 -0.21 -5.23
C GLU A 134 -20.12 0.10 -5.11
N VAL A 135 -19.50 0.47 -6.22
CA VAL A 135 -18.08 0.83 -6.28
C VAL A 135 -17.76 2.07 -5.43
N ILE A 136 -18.56 3.12 -5.50
CA ILE A 136 -18.39 4.30 -4.65
C ILE A 136 -18.45 3.91 -3.16
N SER A 137 -19.40 3.08 -2.78
CA SER A 137 -19.52 2.58 -1.40
C SER A 137 -18.30 1.77 -0.98
N GLU A 138 -17.81 0.89 -1.86
CA GLU A 138 -16.62 0.07 -1.59
C GLU A 138 -15.35 0.94 -1.44
N VAL A 139 -15.09 1.84 -2.40
CA VAL A 139 -13.92 2.75 -2.37
C VAL A 139 -13.94 3.62 -1.11
N ASN A 140 -15.09 4.18 -0.73
CA ASN A 140 -15.20 4.95 0.51
C ASN A 140 -14.93 4.10 1.77
N SER A 141 -15.23 2.80 1.74
CA SER A 141 -14.90 1.90 2.85
C SER A 141 -13.40 1.70 3.07
N TRP A 142 -12.58 1.90 2.02
CA TRP A 142 -11.13 1.72 2.12
C TRP A 142 -10.46 2.78 2.97
N ARG A 143 -10.96 4.01 2.99
CA ARG A 143 -10.42 5.14 3.78
C ARG A 143 -10.39 4.86 5.29
N ASN A 144 -11.24 3.96 5.76
CA ASN A 144 -11.37 3.63 7.19
C ASN A 144 -10.44 2.48 7.64
N LYS A 145 -9.67 1.91 6.72
CA LYS A 145 -8.81 0.74 7.00
C LYS A 145 -7.34 1.15 7.02
N HIS A 146 -6.85 1.64 8.15
CA HIS A 146 -5.43 1.93 8.36
C HIS A 146 -4.64 0.65 8.64
N TYR A 147 -4.14 -0.01 7.58
CA TYR A 147 -3.32 -1.22 7.70
C TYR A 147 -1.86 -0.95 8.06
N GLU A 148 -1.35 0.25 7.74
CA GLU A 148 0.06 0.63 7.86
C GLU A 148 0.55 0.60 9.31
N LYS A 149 -0.28 1.07 10.25
CA LYS A 149 0.04 1.10 11.68
C LYS A 149 0.28 -0.29 12.26
N ALA A 150 -0.51 -1.28 11.82
CA ALA A 150 -0.38 -2.64 12.30
C ALA A 150 0.81 -3.37 11.66
N SER A 151 1.18 -3.05 10.42
CA SER A 151 2.31 -3.65 9.72
C SER A 151 3.66 -3.04 10.08
N LYS A 152 3.67 -1.89 10.79
CA LYS A 152 4.88 -1.12 11.11
C LYS A 152 5.66 -0.70 9.85
N GLU A 153 4.96 -0.36 8.78
CA GLU A 153 5.53 0.11 7.52
C GLU A 153 5.67 1.63 7.52
N TRP A 154 6.76 2.12 8.08
CA TRP A 154 7.02 3.54 8.29
C TRP A 154 7.11 4.39 7.02
N ALA A 155 7.35 3.78 5.87
CA ALA A 155 7.40 4.50 4.60
C ALA A 155 6.02 5.02 4.15
N GLN A 156 4.94 4.60 4.84
CA GLN A 156 3.56 4.97 4.52
C GLN A 156 2.91 5.84 5.62
N LEU A 157 3.66 6.20 6.64
CA LEU A 157 3.28 7.12 7.69
C LEU A 157 3.86 8.51 7.38
#